data_a46edc1f601f5020f13c7a9f55e781d4
#
_entry.id   a46edc1f601f5020f13c7a9f55e781d4
#
_cell.length_a   1.000
_cell.length_b   1.000
_cell.length_c   1.000
_cell.angle_alpha   90.00
_cell.angle_beta   90.00
_cell.angle_gamma   90.00
#
_symmetry.space_group_name_H-M   'P 1'
#
loop_
_entity.id
_entity.type
_entity.pdbx_description
1 polymer ?
#
loop_
_entity_poly.entity_id
_entity_poly.type
_entity_poly.pdbx_seq_one_letter_code
_entity_poly.pdbx_strand_id
1 'polypeptide(L)'
;ISLRLVGSEMCIRDSDKGIHVLTDRYIDSTYAYQGAGRGINEDVLNYLFKMLNFPIPDLTIFLDIPVIEGLERVQSRGEMDRFEKEEITFFERIRESYLFRAKQEPERFFVIDASKTQDEVHKLARDCILNKLKND
;
A
#
# COMPACT_ATOMS: atom_id res chain seq x y z
N ILE A 1 -16.50 4.82 15.46
CA ILE A 1 -16.03 4.85 14.08
C ILE A 1 -16.78 3.75 13.35
N SER A 2 -17.74 4.15 12.54
CA SER A 2 -18.45 3.21 11.67
C SER A 2 -17.47 2.80 10.55
N LEU A 3 -16.85 1.64 10.69
CA LEU A 3 -16.12 0.96 9.63
C LEU A 3 -17.14 0.48 8.57
N ARG A 4 -17.67 1.41 7.82
CA ARG A 4 -18.22 1.08 6.52
C ARG A 4 -17.05 1.00 5.56
N LEU A 5 -16.95 -0.11 4.84
CA LEU A 5 -16.23 -0.16 3.57
C LEU A 5 -16.91 0.86 2.65
N VAL A 6 -16.52 2.10 2.81
CA VAL A 6 -17.01 3.18 1.99
C VAL A 6 -15.95 3.36 0.94
N GLY A 7 -16.38 3.28 -0.28
CA GLY A 7 -15.53 3.47 -1.42
C GLY A 7 -14.77 4.80 -1.38
N SER A 8 -13.81 4.93 -2.25
CA SER A 8 -12.91 6.09 -2.41
C SER A 8 -13.62 7.46 -2.36
N GLU A 9 -14.89 7.52 -2.65
CA GLU A 9 -15.73 8.74 -2.64
C GLU A 9 -15.80 9.45 -1.27
N MET A 10 -15.80 8.71 -0.16
CA MET A 10 -15.78 9.36 1.17
C MET A 10 -14.41 9.90 1.50
N CYS A 11 -13.36 9.17 1.15
CA CYS A 11 -12.00 9.63 1.33
C CYS A 11 -11.75 10.91 0.53
N ILE A 12 -12.21 10.98 -0.72
CA ILE A 12 -12.13 12.17 -1.57
C ILE A 12 -12.85 13.34 -0.92
N ARG A 13 -14.12 13.14 -0.55
CA ARG A 13 -14.93 14.21 0.06
C ARG A 13 -14.37 14.74 1.37
N ASP A 14 -13.78 13.88 2.21
CA ASP A 14 -13.23 14.29 3.49
C ASP A 14 -11.87 14.96 3.31
N SER A 15 -11.06 14.49 2.36
CA SER A 15 -9.82 15.15 1.95
C SER A 15 -10.08 16.55 1.38
N ASP A 16 -11.09 16.73 0.54
CA ASP A 16 -11.49 18.04 0.00
C ASP A 16 -11.92 19.04 1.08
N LYS A 17 -12.32 18.55 2.26
CA LYS A 17 -12.64 19.36 3.44
C LYS A 17 -11.46 19.63 4.35
N GLY A 18 -10.25 19.21 3.97
CA GLY A 18 -9.04 19.32 4.79
C GLY A 18 -9.03 18.35 5.99
N ILE A 19 -9.80 17.28 5.96
CA ILE A 19 -9.79 16.24 6.98
C ILE A 19 -8.72 15.21 6.63
N HIS A 20 -7.84 14.89 7.58
CA HIS A 20 -6.85 13.83 7.39
C HIS A 20 -7.53 12.48 7.22
N VAL A 21 -7.21 11.78 6.14
CA VAL A 21 -7.77 10.48 5.81
C VAL A 21 -6.68 9.43 5.88
N LEU A 22 -6.90 8.38 6.66
CA LEU A 22 -6.06 7.19 6.69
C LEU A 22 -6.84 6.03 6.08
N THR A 23 -6.26 5.39 5.08
CA THR A 23 -6.86 4.24 4.42
C THR A 23 -5.87 3.08 4.34
N ASP A 24 -6.36 1.87 4.56
CA ASP A 24 -5.62 0.64 4.26
C ASP A 24 -5.85 0.30 2.79
N ARG A 25 -4.77 0.39 2.00
CA ARG A 25 -4.74 0.17 0.55
C ARG A 25 -5.55 1.23 -0.23
N TYR A 26 -4.90 1.78 -1.26
CA TYR A 26 -5.50 2.78 -2.14
C TYR A 26 -4.98 2.58 -3.58
N ILE A 27 -4.84 3.64 -4.37
CA ILE A 27 -4.45 3.56 -5.80
C ILE A 27 -3.17 2.75 -6.04
N ASP A 28 -2.16 2.89 -5.18
CA ASP A 28 -0.90 2.14 -5.30
C ASP A 28 -1.11 0.63 -5.22
N SER A 29 -2.09 0.18 -4.43
CA SER A 29 -2.50 -1.23 -4.41
C SER A 29 -3.08 -1.69 -5.75
N THR A 30 -3.83 -0.84 -6.44
CA THR A 30 -4.39 -1.19 -7.75
C THR A 30 -3.28 -1.35 -8.78
N TYR A 31 -2.30 -0.45 -8.80
CA TYR A 31 -1.13 -0.61 -9.66
C TYR A 31 -0.36 -1.90 -9.38
N ALA A 32 -0.15 -2.23 -8.10
CA ALA A 32 0.59 -3.42 -7.72
C ALA A 32 -0.19 -4.71 -8.02
N TYR A 33 -1.45 -4.82 -7.58
CA TYR A 33 -2.22 -6.06 -7.68
C TYR A 33 -2.85 -6.27 -9.05
N GLN A 34 -3.51 -5.27 -9.62
CA GLN A 34 -4.15 -5.37 -10.93
C GLN A 34 -3.16 -5.08 -12.07
N GLY A 35 -2.26 -4.12 -11.91
CA GLY A 35 -1.21 -3.83 -12.87
C GLY A 35 -0.17 -4.94 -12.90
N ALA A 36 0.82 -4.89 -12.05
CA ALA A 36 1.96 -5.82 -12.05
C ALA A 36 1.55 -7.28 -11.75
N GLY A 37 0.65 -7.48 -10.79
CA GLY A 37 0.20 -8.82 -10.39
C GLY A 37 -0.59 -9.53 -11.48
N ARG A 38 -1.56 -8.86 -12.09
CA ARG A 38 -2.52 -9.44 -13.06
C ARG A 38 -2.31 -8.96 -14.50
N GLY A 39 -1.32 -8.10 -14.75
CA GLY A 39 -0.93 -7.69 -16.11
C GLY A 39 -1.84 -6.65 -16.76
N ILE A 40 -2.64 -5.89 -15.99
CA ILE A 40 -3.37 -4.76 -16.56
C ILE A 40 -2.36 -3.66 -16.91
N ASN A 41 -2.47 -3.13 -18.13
CA ASN A 41 -1.60 -2.07 -18.60
C ASN A 41 -1.69 -0.83 -17.70
N GLU A 42 -0.54 -0.29 -17.30
CA GLU A 42 -0.44 0.86 -16.41
C GLU A 42 -1.10 2.11 -17.01
N ASP A 43 -1.03 2.31 -18.34
CA ASP A 43 -1.68 3.44 -19.00
C ASP A 43 -3.21 3.40 -18.82
N VAL A 44 -3.81 2.20 -18.81
CA VAL A 44 -5.24 2.04 -18.54
C VAL A 44 -5.58 2.47 -17.12
N LEU A 45 -4.75 2.10 -16.14
CA LEU A 45 -4.93 2.50 -14.73
C LEU A 45 -4.74 4.01 -14.57
N ASN A 46 -3.72 4.58 -15.20
CA ASN A 46 -3.47 6.02 -15.20
C ASN A 46 -4.66 6.80 -15.79
N TYR A 47 -5.19 6.34 -16.91
CA TYR A 47 -6.37 6.96 -17.53
C TYR A 47 -7.59 6.88 -16.60
N LEU A 48 -7.83 5.72 -16.01
CA LEU A 48 -8.95 5.49 -15.09
C LEU A 48 -8.88 6.43 -13.87
N PHE A 49 -7.73 6.51 -13.20
CA PHE A 49 -7.57 7.35 -12.02
C PHE A 49 -7.67 8.84 -12.34
N LYS A 50 -7.15 9.24 -13.50
CA LYS A 50 -7.29 10.61 -14.00
C LYS A 50 -8.75 10.95 -14.29
N MET A 51 -9.48 10.06 -14.96
CA MET A 51 -10.89 10.25 -15.31
C MET A 51 -11.78 10.33 -14.05
N LEU A 52 -11.49 9.52 -13.05
CA LEU A 52 -12.22 9.48 -11.78
C LEU A 52 -11.77 10.56 -10.77
N ASN A 53 -10.74 11.35 -11.14
CA ASN A 53 -10.18 12.41 -10.30
C ASN A 53 -9.82 11.95 -8.88
N PHE A 54 -9.19 10.76 -8.77
CA PHE A 54 -8.70 10.27 -7.48
C PHE A 54 -7.56 11.13 -6.96
N PRO A 55 -7.62 11.63 -5.72
CA PRO A 55 -6.51 12.37 -5.12
C PRO A 55 -5.29 11.46 -4.95
N ILE A 56 -4.12 12.02 -5.21
CA ILE A 56 -2.84 11.33 -4.93
C ILE A 56 -2.60 11.41 -3.42
N PRO A 57 -2.25 10.31 -2.75
CA PRO A 57 -1.92 10.33 -1.32
C PRO A 57 -0.71 11.22 -1.03
N ASP A 58 -0.78 12.03 0.02
CA ASP A 58 0.34 12.84 0.49
C ASP A 58 1.45 12.00 1.12
N LEU A 59 1.09 10.83 1.64
CA LEU A 59 1.99 9.85 2.22
C LEU A 59 1.49 8.42 1.95
N THR A 60 2.36 7.58 1.45
CA THR A 60 2.15 6.13 1.36
C THR A 60 3.22 5.43 2.18
N ILE A 61 2.82 4.73 3.23
CA ILE A 61 3.70 3.86 4.00
C ILE A 61 3.63 2.46 3.40
N PHE A 62 4.77 1.99 2.91
CA PHE A 62 4.91 0.63 2.39
C PHE A 62 5.69 -0.23 3.38
N LEU A 63 5.05 -1.27 3.89
CA LEU A 63 5.66 -2.27 4.76
C LEU A 63 6.29 -3.35 3.90
N ASP A 64 7.61 -3.26 3.69
CA ASP A 64 8.35 -4.18 2.84
C ASP A 64 8.86 -5.38 3.64
N ILE A 65 8.61 -6.58 3.11
CA ILE A 65 9.12 -7.84 3.64
C ILE A 65 9.40 -8.81 2.48
N PRO A 66 10.48 -9.61 2.54
CA PRO A 66 10.68 -10.70 1.58
C PRO A 66 9.45 -11.60 1.52
N VAL A 67 9.00 -11.93 0.32
CA VAL A 67 7.73 -12.67 0.11
C VAL A 67 7.70 -13.96 0.90
N ILE A 68 8.78 -14.74 0.85
CA ILE A 68 8.87 -16.03 1.57
C ILE A 68 8.68 -15.83 3.07
N GLU A 69 9.36 -14.85 3.67
CA GLU A 69 9.22 -14.56 5.09
C GLU A 69 7.80 -14.12 5.46
N GLY A 70 7.17 -13.30 4.62
CA GLY A 70 5.77 -12.87 4.81
C GLY A 70 4.80 -14.06 4.77
N LEU A 71 4.99 -14.98 3.84
CA LEU A 71 4.18 -16.19 3.69
C LEU A 71 4.38 -17.16 4.87
N GLU A 72 5.63 -17.34 5.35
CA GLU A 72 5.93 -18.15 6.54
C GLU A 72 5.22 -17.61 7.79
N ARG A 73 5.14 -16.29 7.95
CA ARG A 73 4.38 -15.67 9.06
C ARG A 73 2.88 -15.96 8.99
N VAL A 74 2.30 -16.03 7.80
CA VAL A 74 0.89 -16.40 7.61
C VAL A 74 0.68 -17.87 7.95
N GLN A 75 1.55 -18.77 7.45
CA GLN A 75 1.49 -20.20 7.75
C GLN A 75 1.61 -20.50 9.26
N SER A 76 2.49 -19.79 9.97
CA SER A 76 2.67 -19.98 11.41
C SER A 76 1.43 -19.64 12.23
N ARG A 77 0.50 -18.86 11.68
CA ARG A 77 -0.80 -18.54 12.29
C ARG A 77 -1.89 -19.57 11.98
N GLY A 78 -1.58 -20.64 11.23
CA GLY A 78 -2.52 -21.72 10.91
C GLY A 78 -3.57 -21.37 9.86
N GLU A 79 -3.37 -20.31 9.11
CA GLU A 79 -4.39 -19.79 8.19
C GLU A 79 -4.33 -20.34 6.76
N MET A 80 -3.24 -21.03 6.36
CA MET A 80 -3.11 -21.53 4.98
C MET A 80 -2.28 -22.81 4.87
N ASP A 81 -2.66 -23.62 3.89
CA ASP A 81 -1.87 -24.74 3.35
C ASP A 81 -0.66 -24.21 2.56
N ARG A 82 0.19 -25.14 2.09
CA ARG A 82 1.42 -24.85 1.37
C ARG A 82 1.19 -23.94 0.16
N PHE A 83 1.88 -22.79 0.12
CA PHE A 83 1.82 -21.88 -1.04
C PHE A 83 2.38 -22.51 -2.30
N GLU A 84 1.70 -22.30 -3.42
CA GLU A 84 2.18 -22.72 -4.74
C GLU A 84 3.23 -21.71 -5.28
N LYS A 85 4.10 -22.19 -6.17
CA LYS A 85 5.14 -21.35 -6.79
C LYS A 85 4.56 -20.15 -7.55
N GLU A 86 3.39 -20.32 -8.15
CA GLU A 86 2.69 -19.23 -8.86
C GLU A 86 2.25 -18.11 -7.94
N GLU A 87 1.81 -18.42 -6.72
CA GLU A 87 1.47 -17.43 -5.70
C GLU A 87 2.68 -16.64 -5.26
N ILE A 88 3.82 -17.28 -5.04
CA ILE A 88 5.08 -16.62 -4.69
C ILE A 88 5.46 -15.62 -5.78
N THR A 89 5.48 -16.04 -7.04
CA THR A 89 5.80 -15.18 -8.19
C THR A 89 4.81 -14.01 -8.32
N PHE A 90 3.55 -14.22 -8.02
CA PHE A 90 2.54 -13.16 -7.99
C PHE A 90 2.87 -12.10 -6.93
N PHE A 91 3.18 -12.52 -5.70
CA PHE A 91 3.53 -11.60 -4.62
C PHE A 91 4.88 -10.91 -4.86
N GLU A 92 5.84 -11.56 -5.51
CA GLU A 92 7.10 -10.93 -5.91
C GLU A 92 6.85 -9.77 -6.89
N ARG A 93 6.03 -9.97 -7.92
CA ARG A 93 5.65 -8.87 -8.84
C ARG A 93 4.97 -7.71 -8.14
N ILE A 94 4.09 -8.00 -7.17
CA ILE A 94 3.43 -6.97 -6.37
C ILE A 94 4.46 -6.17 -5.56
N ARG A 95 5.36 -6.86 -4.86
CA ARG A 95 6.42 -6.23 -4.07
C ARG A 95 7.32 -5.35 -4.94
N GLU A 96 7.78 -5.87 -6.07
CA GLU A 96 8.61 -5.11 -7.03
C GLU A 96 7.90 -3.86 -7.55
N SER A 97 6.61 -3.94 -7.82
CA SER A 97 5.80 -2.79 -8.25
C SER A 97 5.77 -1.70 -7.18
N TYR A 98 5.56 -2.04 -5.91
CA TYR A 98 5.59 -1.07 -4.82
C TYR A 98 6.98 -0.44 -4.65
N LEU A 99 8.05 -1.24 -4.69
CA LEU A 99 9.42 -0.74 -4.60
C LEU A 99 9.80 0.15 -5.78
N PHE A 100 9.34 -0.19 -6.99
CA PHE A 100 9.53 0.64 -8.16
C PHE A 100 8.84 1.99 -7.99
N ARG A 101 7.57 2.02 -7.58
CA ARG A 101 6.82 3.24 -7.32
C ARG A 101 7.46 4.09 -6.22
N ALA A 102 7.91 3.47 -5.14
CA ALA A 102 8.63 4.17 -4.08
C ALA A 102 9.90 4.87 -4.57
N LYS A 103 10.62 4.28 -5.54
CA LYS A 103 11.77 4.92 -6.19
C LYS A 103 11.39 6.07 -7.13
N GLN A 104 10.24 5.99 -7.78
CA GLN A 104 9.76 7.05 -8.68
C GLN A 104 9.20 8.25 -7.91
N GLU A 105 8.61 8.02 -6.75
CA GLU A 105 7.90 9.03 -5.97
C GLU A 105 8.42 9.08 -4.50
N PRO A 106 9.74 9.32 -4.28
CA PRO A 106 10.34 9.23 -2.94
C PRO A 106 9.79 10.27 -1.96
N GLU A 107 9.21 11.38 -2.45
CA GLU A 107 8.65 12.45 -1.63
C GLU A 107 7.37 12.02 -0.88
N ARG A 108 6.65 11.03 -1.42
CA ARG A 108 5.41 10.55 -0.81
C ARG A 108 5.47 9.11 -0.31
N PHE A 109 6.48 8.34 -0.67
CA PHE A 109 6.65 6.96 -0.20
C PHE A 109 7.61 6.87 0.96
N PHE A 110 7.20 6.18 2.00
CA PHE A 110 8.06 5.80 3.12
C PHE A 110 8.07 4.27 3.24
N VAL A 111 9.22 3.67 2.93
CA VAL A 111 9.40 2.21 2.97
C VAL A 111 9.91 1.81 4.34
N ILE A 112 9.19 0.91 5.02
CA ILE A 112 9.57 0.35 6.31
C ILE A 112 9.92 -1.12 6.13
N ASP A 113 11.08 -1.52 6.61
CA ASP A 113 11.47 -2.91 6.74
C ASP A 113 10.56 -3.62 7.77
N ALA A 114 9.62 -4.41 7.26
CA ALA A 114 8.66 -5.14 8.07
C ALA A 114 9.19 -6.51 8.56
N SER A 115 10.46 -6.85 8.32
CA SER A 115 11.12 -7.99 8.98
C SER A 115 11.39 -7.70 10.46
N LYS A 116 11.44 -6.43 10.84
CA LYS A 116 11.57 -5.97 12.22
C LYS A 116 10.40 -6.39 13.12
N THR A 117 10.56 -6.17 14.42
CA THR A 117 9.48 -6.42 15.39
C THR A 117 8.28 -5.51 15.13
N GLN A 118 7.09 -5.97 15.53
CA GLN A 118 5.85 -5.21 15.37
C GLN A 118 5.93 -3.82 16.04
N ASP A 119 6.57 -3.74 17.22
CA ASP A 119 6.72 -2.48 17.95
C ASP A 119 7.64 -1.50 17.22
N GLU A 120 8.73 -1.98 16.61
CA GLU A 120 9.64 -1.15 15.81
C GLU A 120 8.94 -0.63 14.56
N VAL A 121 8.23 -1.51 13.83
CA VAL A 121 7.46 -1.12 12.63
C VAL A 121 6.39 -0.08 12.99
N HIS A 122 5.64 -0.33 14.07
CA HIS A 122 4.61 0.60 14.56
C HIS A 122 5.21 1.97 14.94
N LYS A 123 6.34 1.98 15.63
CA LYS A 123 7.04 3.21 15.99
C LYS A 123 7.47 4.00 14.75
N LEU A 124 8.11 3.34 13.77
CA LEU A 124 8.55 3.97 12.54
C LEU A 124 7.38 4.56 11.74
N ALA A 125 6.28 3.82 11.61
CA ALA A 125 5.09 4.29 10.91
C ALA A 125 4.47 5.51 11.60
N ARG A 126 4.31 5.45 12.93
CA ARG A 126 3.79 6.55 13.73
C ARG A 126 4.66 7.80 13.61
N ASP A 127 5.97 7.66 13.76
CA ASP A 127 6.91 8.77 13.72
C ASP A 127 6.91 9.41 12.30
N CYS A 128 6.79 8.62 11.25
CA CYS A 128 6.63 9.09 9.87
C CYS A 128 5.37 9.94 9.71
N ILE A 129 4.21 9.45 10.16
CA ILE A 129 2.93 10.17 10.08
C ILE A 129 3.02 11.49 10.85
N LEU A 130 3.53 11.46 12.09
CA LEU A 130 3.62 12.66 12.94
C LEU A 130 4.56 13.71 12.34
N ASN A 131 5.64 13.29 11.69
CA ASN A 131 6.55 14.21 11.01
C ASN A 131 5.90 14.85 9.78
N LYS A 132 5.13 14.07 9.01
CA LYS A 132 4.38 14.61 7.86
C LYS A 132 3.37 15.67 8.32
N LEU A 133 2.55 15.35 9.32
CA LEU A 133 1.53 16.26 9.88
C LEU A 133 2.07 17.55 10.52
N LYS A 134 3.36 17.61 10.88
CA LYS A 134 3.99 18.80 11.42
C LYS A 134 4.53 19.74 10.34
N ASN A 135 4.75 19.21 9.14
CA ASN A 135 5.35 19.94 8.02
C ASN A 135 4.30 20.42 7.00
N ASP A 136 3.06 19.99 7.16
CA ASP A 136 1.88 20.46 6.44
C ASP A 136 1.17 21.57 7.25
#